data_46d6ecb585fcdfd7bd1f9b62302e4b02
#
_entry.id   46d6ecb585fcdfd7bd1f9b62302e4b02
#
_cell.length_a   1.000
_cell.length_b   1.000
_cell.length_c   1.000
_cell.angle_alpha   90.00
_cell.angle_beta   90.00
_cell.angle_gamma   90.00
#
_symmetry.space_group_name_H-M   'P 1'
#
loop_
_entity.id
_entity.type
_entity.pdbx_description
1 polymer ?
#
loop_
_entity_poly.entity_id
_entity_poly.type
_entity_poly.pdbx_seq_one_letter_code
_entity_poly.pdbx_strand_id
1 'polypeptide(L)'
;MLFGMSLFATLFTPFNHSLPWLLISSLLWLLVYLLTRPRLHLNRIDASVPLFDGLGWANRMTLARGWLIAACGGCLAIPAILEDAAVVVWIAAAAYSIAAIFDRVDGFIARKTGRTSQLGAELDTLFDALGLMVAPVLALLLGKIHWSYLLVSVAYYLFVAGIKIRQRNKLPVYPLAPSQLRRTLAGFQMGYVAVVLWPPFDAGVTVLAGVGFMLPLLSGFLVDWCVVSGRINPFEPTQKALFENIKRATDTVAMPAARVLLTAAVCVAWSADPFTRTLDIPAVLLVLVSVLMMAAGVAGRAGAMLLLMVLAWNTPIAVTEPLFYLCLFISIAILLLGCGRYSLWQHDDHWVNRQDGA
;
A
#
# COMPACT_ATOMS: atom_id res chain seq x y z
N MET A 1 16.37 4.93 21.83
CA MET A 1 15.75 5.27 20.54
C MET A 1 16.25 6.58 19.96
N LEU A 2 16.22 7.70 20.69
CA LEU A 2 16.84 8.96 20.25
C LEU A 2 18.34 8.81 19.92
N PHE A 3 19.08 8.01 20.68
CA PHE A 3 20.48 7.67 20.39
C PHE A 3 20.66 6.95 19.04
N GLY A 4 19.76 6.02 18.71
CA GLY A 4 19.78 5.35 17.40
C GLY A 4 19.46 6.32 16.25
N MET A 5 18.57 7.29 16.47
CA MET A 5 18.27 8.34 15.51
C MET A 5 19.46 9.29 15.31
N SER A 6 20.14 9.69 16.39
CA SER A 6 21.33 10.55 16.28
C SER A 6 22.49 9.84 15.57
N LEU A 7 22.71 8.56 15.89
CA LEU A 7 23.72 7.73 15.23
C LEU A 7 23.42 7.59 13.72
N PHE A 8 22.15 7.34 13.38
CA PHE A 8 21.71 7.27 11.98
C PHE A 8 21.94 8.59 11.24
N ALA A 9 21.57 9.72 11.84
CA ALA A 9 21.78 11.03 11.26
C ALA A 9 23.26 11.32 11.00
N THR A 10 24.14 11.03 11.97
CA THR A 10 25.58 11.29 11.84
C THR A 10 26.29 10.37 10.84
N LEU A 11 25.82 9.14 10.68
CA LEU A 11 26.44 8.17 9.77
C LEU A 11 26.00 8.34 8.30
N PHE A 12 24.77 8.82 8.07
CA PHE A 12 24.14 8.73 6.75
C PHE A 12 23.75 10.08 6.14
N THR A 13 23.85 11.19 6.88
CA THR A 13 23.59 12.53 6.34
C THR A 13 24.78 13.44 6.48
N PRO A 14 25.07 14.32 5.50
CA PRO A 14 26.02 15.41 5.69
C PRO A 14 25.63 16.25 6.92
N PHE A 15 26.60 16.71 7.69
CA PHE A 15 26.37 17.36 8.99
C PHE A 15 25.35 18.51 8.92
N ASN A 16 25.33 19.26 7.81
CA ASN A 16 24.39 20.37 7.59
C ASN A 16 22.91 19.92 7.50
N HIS A 17 22.64 18.65 7.18
CA HIS A 17 21.30 18.09 7.00
C HIS A 17 20.86 17.20 8.17
N SER A 18 21.78 16.82 9.06
CA SER A 18 21.49 15.95 10.20
C SER A 18 20.54 16.59 11.19
N LEU A 19 20.67 17.89 11.47
CA LEU A 19 19.82 18.59 12.43
C LEU A 19 18.35 18.73 11.97
N PRO A 20 18.03 19.20 10.75
CA PRO A 20 16.67 19.21 10.24
C PRO A 20 16.04 17.81 10.24
N TRP A 21 16.79 16.78 9.80
CA TRP A 21 16.32 15.40 9.83
C TRP A 21 15.98 14.93 11.25
N LEU A 22 16.87 15.19 12.22
CA LEU A 22 16.64 14.86 13.63
C LEU A 22 15.41 15.55 14.20
N LEU A 23 15.21 16.83 13.90
CA LEU A 23 14.06 17.60 14.39
C LEU A 23 12.74 16.99 13.89
N ILE A 24 12.60 16.78 12.58
CA ILE A 24 11.35 16.22 12.00
C ILE A 24 11.15 14.78 12.47
N SER A 25 12.18 13.93 12.44
CA SER A 25 12.07 12.55 12.93
C SER A 25 11.70 12.50 14.41
N SER A 26 12.26 13.38 15.24
CA SER A 26 11.95 13.45 16.67
C SER A 26 10.52 13.96 16.93
N LEU A 27 10.04 14.94 16.16
CA LEU A 27 8.66 15.41 16.24
C LEU A 27 7.66 14.31 15.84
N LEU A 28 7.93 13.58 14.75
CA LEU A 28 7.09 12.46 14.34
C LEU A 28 7.14 11.30 15.36
N TRP A 29 8.32 11.04 15.94
CA TRP A 29 8.44 10.05 17.01
C TRP A 29 7.72 10.48 18.28
N LEU A 30 7.78 11.76 18.63
CA LEU A 30 6.99 12.32 19.73
C LEU A 30 5.48 12.15 19.46
N LEU A 31 5.03 12.38 18.23
CA LEU A 31 3.65 12.13 17.83
C LEU A 31 3.28 10.63 18.02
N VAL A 32 4.13 9.70 17.57
CA VAL A 32 3.94 8.25 17.80
C VAL A 32 3.81 7.94 19.29
N TYR A 33 4.66 8.53 20.14
CA TYR A 33 4.58 8.38 21.59
C TYR A 33 3.27 8.94 22.17
N LEU A 34 2.88 10.15 21.76
CA LEU A 34 1.65 10.79 22.22
C LEU A 34 0.39 10.03 21.78
N LEU A 35 0.42 9.39 20.62
CA LEU A 35 -0.66 8.52 20.16
C LEU A 35 -0.71 7.19 20.92
N THR A 36 0.43 6.64 21.29
CA THR A 36 0.54 5.33 21.96
C THR A 36 0.23 5.40 23.45
N ARG A 37 0.79 6.40 24.16
CA ARG A 37 0.72 6.51 25.62
C ARG A 37 -0.70 6.42 26.20
N PRO A 38 -1.70 7.17 25.71
CA PRO A 38 -3.06 7.13 26.26
C PRO A 38 -3.77 5.80 25.98
N ARG A 39 -3.26 4.98 25.03
CA ARG A 39 -3.84 3.71 24.59
C ARG A 39 -3.25 2.49 25.29
N LEU A 40 -2.23 2.64 26.13
CA LEU A 40 -1.59 1.50 26.81
C LEU A 40 -2.58 0.68 27.66
N HIS A 41 -3.68 1.27 28.12
CA HIS A 41 -4.76 0.57 28.83
C HIS A 41 -5.55 -0.42 27.93
N LEU A 42 -5.34 -0.38 26.62
CA LEU A 42 -5.92 -1.29 25.63
C LEU A 42 -5.02 -2.52 25.35
N ASN A 43 -3.90 -2.68 26.08
CA ASN A 43 -3.01 -3.84 25.91
C ASN A 43 -3.61 -5.12 26.51
N ARG A 44 -4.77 -5.51 25.99
CA ARG A 44 -5.59 -6.67 26.38
C ARG A 44 -6.41 -7.15 25.19
N ILE A 45 -6.94 -8.36 25.27
CA ILE A 45 -7.77 -8.96 24.20
C ILE A 45 -9.11 -8.20 24.10
N ASP A 46 -9.78 -8.03 25.24
CA ASP A 46 -11.02 -7.26 25.34
C ASP A 46 -11.15 -6.59 26.73
N ALA A 47 -12.21 -5.81 26.93
CA ALA A 47 -12.41 -5.04 28.15
C ALA A 47 -12.64 -5.91 29.41
N SER A 48 -13.02 -7.17 29.25
CA SER A 48 -13.31 -8.11 30.36
C SER A 48 -12.07 -8.84 30.86
N VAL A 49 -10.95 -8.79 30.10
CA VAL A 49 -9.71 -9.50 30.41
C VAL A 49 -8.66 -8.55 30.96
N PRO A 50 -7.83 -8.97 31.94
CA PRO A 50 -6.75 -8.16 32.46
C PRO A 50 -5.73 -7.78 31.40
N LEU A 51 -4.95 -6.73 31.65
CA LEU A 51 -3.85 -6.31 30.78
C LEU A 51 -2.79 -7.41 30.70
N PHE A 52 -2.17 -7.54 29.53
CA PHE A 52 -0.96 -8.36 29.40
C PHE A 52 0.18 -7.77 30.22
N ASP A 53 1.05 -8.63 30.79
CA ASP A 53 2.20 -8.24 31.61
C ASP A 53 3.24 -7.38 30.85
N GLY A 54 3.14 -7.29 29.55
CA GLY A 54 4.01 -6.46 28.71
C GLY A 54 3.50 -6.34 27.29
N LEU A 55 4.14 -5.49 26.49
CA LEU A 55 3.69 -5.17 25.15
C LEU A 55 3.68 -6.36 24.17
N GLY A 56 4.46 -7.42 24.45
CA GLY A 56 4.62 -8.54 23.52
C GLY A 56 5.44 -8.16 22.27
N TRP A 57 5.83 -9.17 21.49
CA TRP A 57 6.65 -8.94 20.29
C TRP A 57 5.89 -8.22 19.19
N ALA A 58 4.61 -8.54 18.97
CA ALA A 58 3.78 -7.90 17.95
C ALA A 58 3.70 -6.38 18.18
N ASN A 59 3.27 -5.92 19.36
CA ASN A 59 3.17 -4.49 19.64
C ASN A 59 4.54 -3.79 19.62
N ARG A 60 5.64 -4.48 19.96
CA ARG A 60 6.99 -3.92 19.81
C ARG A 60 7.36 -3.71 18.35
N MET A 61 6.98 -4.63 17.47
CA MET A 61 7.18 -4.48 16.01
C MET A 61 6.34 -3.34 15.46
N THR A 62 5.08 -3.21 15.90
CA THR A 62 4.23 -2.08 15.53
C THR A 62 4.86 -0.74 15.96
N LEU A 63 5.44 -0.65 17.15
CA LEU A 63 6.19 0.54 17.60
C LEU A 63 7.46 0.78 16.78
N ALA A 64 8.21 -0.28 16.44
CA ALA A 64 9.38 -0.16 15.58
C ALA A 64 8.99 0.34 14.18
N ARG A 65 7.83 -0.08 13.64
CA ARG A 65 7.24 0.46 12.42
C ARG A 65 6.99 1.97 12.53
N GLY A 66 6.39 2.43 13.62
CA GLY A 66 6.20 3.86 13.89
C GLY A 66 7.51 4.65 13.91
N TRP A 67 8.58 4.05 14.46
CA TRP A 67 9.93 4.64 14.44
C TRP A 67 10.50 4.71 13.02
N LEU A 68 10.35 3.65 12.20
CA LEU A 68 10.81 3.63 10.80
C LEU A 68 10.08 4.68 9.95
N ILE A 69 8.77 4.85 10.16
CA ILE A 69 7.97 5.90 9.51
C ILE A 69 8.46 7.29 9.92
N ALA A 70 8.76 7.49 11.21
CA ALA A 70 9.31 8.75 11.70
C ALA A 70 10.70 9.04 11.10
N ALA A 71 11.56 8.04 10.99
CA ALA A 71 12.87 8.15 10.37
C ALA A 71 12.77 8.49 8.87
N CYS A 72 11.87 7.83 8.14
CA CYS A 72 11.55 8.16 6.75
C CYS A 72 11.03 9.61 6.64
N GLY A 73 10.16 10.03 7.56
CA GLY A 73 9.61 11.38 7.60
C GLY A 73 10.67 12.47 7.84
N GLY A 74 11.76 12.15 8.52
CA GLY A 74 12.89 13.07 8.67
C GLY A 74 13.46 13.53 7.33
N CYS A 75 13.38 12.70 6.29
CA CYS A 75 13.83 13.04 4.95
C CYS A 75 13.03 14.18 4.31
N LEU A 76 11.83 14.48 4.78
CA LEU A 76 11.05 15.64 4.34
C LEU A 76 11.72 16.99 4.64
N ALA A 77 12.63 17.01 5.61
CA ALA A 77 13.35 18.22 6.00
C ALA A 77 14.53 18.58 5.09
N ILE A 78 14.86 17.75 4.10
CA ILE A 78 16.07 17.86 3.31
C ILE A 78 15.72 18.01 1.82
N PRO A 79 15.38 19.23 1.34
CA PRO A 79 15.09 19.47 -0.07
C PRO A 79 16.28 19.14 -0.99
N ALA A 80 17.51 19.34 -0.50
CA ALA A 80 18.76 19.05 -1.21
C ALA A 80 19.07 17.53 -1.37
N ILE A 81 18.31 16.63 -0.71
CA ILE A 81 18.38 15.19 -0.97
C ILE A 81 18.04 14.87 -2.43
N LEU A 82 17.30 15.74 -3.08
CA LEU A 82 16.84 15.53 -4.45
C LEU A 82 17.98 15.58 -5.47
N GLU A 83 19.11 16.24 -5.16
CA GLU A 83 20.20 16.42 -6.12
C GLU A 83 21.49 15.66 -5.77
N ASP A 84 21.89 15.54 -4.48
CA ASP A 84 23.22 15.04 -4.13
C ASP A 84 23.25 13.81 -3.17
N ALA A 85 22.15 13.41 -2.58
CA ALA A 85 22.16 12.42 -1.52
C ALA A 85 21.40 11.12 -1.90
N ALA A 86 21.80 10.48 -3.00
CA ALA A 86 21.24 9.19 -3.43
C ALA A 86 21.13 8.17 -2.28
N VAL A 87 22.11 8.11 -1.38
CA VAL A 87 22.12 7.19 -0.22
C VAL A 87 20.93 7.43 0.72
N VAL A 88 20.56 8.69 0.97
CA VAL A 88 19.45 8.99 1.90
C VAL A 88 18.10 8.55 1.34
N VAL A 89 17.91 8.67 0.02
CA VAL A 89 16.69 8.19 -0.64
C VAL A 89 16.60 6.65 -0.56
N TRP A 90 17.74 5.94 -0.77
CA TRP A 90 17.80 4.49 -0.57
C TRP A 90 17.44 4.09 0.85
N ILE A 91 17.94 4.81 1.84
CA ILE A 91 17.65 4.54 3.27
C ILE A 91 16.17 4.82 3.58
N ALA A 92 15.61 5.92 3.09
CA ALA A 92 14.19 6.22 3.27
C ALA A 92 13.30 5.14 2.63
N ALA A 93 13.63 4.70 1.41
CA ALA A 93 12.94 3.62 0.72
C ALA A 93 13.04 2.30 1.51
N ALA A 94 14.22 1.94 1.99
CA ALA A 94 14.44 0.75 2.82
C ALA A 94 13.65 0.83 4.14
N ALA A 95 13.73 1.96 4.85
CA ALA A 95 13.03 2.16 6.12
C ALA A 95 11.50 2.01 5.96
N TYR A 96 10.93 2.63 4.92
CA TYR A 96 9.51 2.51 4.67
C TYR A 96 9.11 1.12 4.17
N SER A 97 9.93 0.46 3.34
CA SER A 97 9.70 -0.93 2.92
C SER A 97 9.73 -1.91 4.09
N ILE A 98 10.68 -1.75 5.02
CA ILE A 98 10.73 -2.55 6.26
C ILE A 98 9.49 -2.26 7.13
N ALA A 99 9.05 -1.00 7.22
CA ALA A 99 7.84 -0.64 7.94
C ALA A 99 6.59 -1.34 7.33
N ALA A 100 6.47 -1.38 6.01
CA ALA A 100 5.38 -2.06 5.31
C ALA A 100 5.42 -3.59 5.51
N ILE A 101 6.61 -4.19 5.58
CA ILE A 101 6.78 -5.62 5.89
C ILE A 101 6.39 -5.90 7.35
N PHE A 102 6.79 -5.04 8.28
CA PHE A 102 6.45 -5.19 9.70
C PHE A 102 4.95 -5.18 9.95
N ASP A 103 4.17 -4.41 9.19
CA ASP A 103 2.72 -4.43 9.21
C ASP A 103 2.13 -5.83 8.97
N ARG A 104 2.73 -6.59 8.08
CA ARG A 104 2.30 -7.96 7.80
C ARG A 104 2.74 -8.94 8.90
N VAL A 105 3.96 -8.78 9.37
CA VAL A 105 4.60 -9.70 10.29
C VAL A 105 4.07 -9.55 11.71
N ASP A 106 3.79 -8.34 12.20
CA ASP A 106 3.28 -8.12 13.56
C ASP A 106 1.90 -8.75 13.77
N GLY A 107 1.01 -8.61 12.79
CA GLY A 107 -0.29 -9.28 12.80
C GLY A 107 -0.19 -10.80 12.76
N PHE A 108 0.76 -11.36 11.99
CA PHE A 108 1.02 -12.80 11.98
C PHE A 108 1.52 -13.29 13.33
N ILE A 109 2.49 -12.60 13.94
CA ILE A 109 3.03 -12.93 15.26
C ILE A 109 1.95 -12.84 16.33
N ALA A 110 1.11 -11.79 16.32
CA ALA A 110 0.02 -11.62 17.28
C ALA A 110 -0.93 -12.82 17.27
N ARG A 111 -1.35 -13.25 16.09
CA ARG A 111 -2.23 -14.44 15.94
C ARG A 111 -1.54 -15.72 16.37
N LYS A 112 -0.30 -15.97 15.91
CA LYS A 112 0.46 -17.18 16.23
C LYS A 112 0.78 -17.32 17.73
N THR A 113 0.96 -16.19 18.43
CA THR A 113 1.25 -16.19 19.89
C THR A 113 0.00 -16.09 20.75
N GLY A 114 -1.20 -15.99 20.17
CA GLY A 114 -2.44 -15.79 20.92
C GLY A 114 -2.50 -14.45 21.66
N ARG A 115 -1.64 -13.49 21.32
CA ARG A 115 -1.52 -12.17 21.97
C ARG A 115 -2.05 -11.04 21.09
N THR A 116 -3.19 -11.25 20.45
CA THR A 116 -3.90 -10.16 19.79
C THR A 116 -4.42 -9.18 20.84
N SER A 117 -4.17 -7.87 20.65
CA SER A 117 -4.59 -6.85 21.60
C SER A 117 -5.37 -5.72 20.92
N GLN A 118 -6.30 -5.10 21.65
CA GLN A 118 -6.97 -3.89 21.17
C GLN A 118 -5.96 -2.76 20.89
N LEU A 119 -4.91 -2.67 21.71
CA LEU A 119 -3.81 -1.73 21.50
C LEU A 119 -3.16 -1.93 20.12
N GLY A 120 -2.82 -3.18 19.78
CA GLY A 120 -2.21 -3.51 18.49
C GLY A 120 -3.10 -3.09 17.32
N ALA A 121 -4.40 -3.40 17.36
CA ALA A 121 -5.34 -3.04 16.30
C ALA A 121 -5.52 -1.53 16.13
N GLU A 122 -5.52 -0.74 17.23
CA GLU A 122 -5.59 0.72 17.15
C GLU A 122 -4.29 1.33 16.63
N LEU A 123 -3.13 0.87 17.13
CA LEU A 123 -1.84 1.37 16.67
C LEU A 123 -1.58 1.03 15.20
N ASP A 124 -2.01 -0.15 14.75
CA ASP A 124 -1.97 -0.57 13.36
C ASP A 124 -2.65 0.46 12.46
N THR A 125 -3.93 0.75 12.73
CA THR A 125 -4.70 1.76 11.99
C THR A 125 -4.06 3.15 12.01
N LEU A 126 -3.54 3.58 13.15
CA LEU A 126 -2.93 4.90 13.30
C LEU A 126 -1.61 5.02 12.53
N PHE A 127 -0.78 3.97 12.56
CA PHE A 127 0.52 4.00 11.88
C PHE A 127 0.38 3.74 10.39
N ASP A 128 -0.63 3.01 9.93
CA ASP A 128 -1.01 2.95 8.52
C ASP A 128 -1.35 4.34 8.00
N ALA A 129 -2.21 5.06 8.72
CA ALA A 129 -2.60 6.41 8.34
C ALA A 129 -1.41 7.39 8.37
N LEU A 130 -0.50 7.28 9.36
CA LEU A 130 0.71 8.08 9.45
C LEU A 130 1.69 7.75 8.31
N GLY A 131 1.89 6.47 8.02
CA GLY A 131 2.75 6.01 6.93
C GLY A 131 2.25 6.47 5.56
N LEU A 132 0.94 6.35 5.32
CA LEU A 132 0.29 6.83 4.10
C LEU A 132 0.17 8.36 4.03
N MET A 133 0.53 9.09 5.08
CA MET A 133 0.70 10.54 5.03
C MET A 133 2.15 10.92 4.72
N VAL A 134 3.11 10.37 5.45
CA VAL A 134 4.53 10.75 5.38
C VAL A 134 5.16 10.31 4.06
N ALA A 135 5.01 9.04 3.70
CA ALA A 135 5.72 8.48 2.55
C ALA A 135 5.21 8.98 1.19
N PRO A 136 3.88 9.19 0.95
CA PRO A 136 3.44 9.85 -0.26
C PRO A 136 3.92 11.31 -0.40
N VAL A 137 4.00 12.07 0.70
CA VAL A 137 4.54 13.43 0.64
C VAL A 137 6.01 13.39 0.21
N LEU A 138 6.80 12.46 0.74
CA LEU A 138 8.19 12.26 0.30
C LEU A 138 8.24 11.83 -1.18
N ALA A 139 7.41 10.88 -1.61
CA ALA A 139 7.35 10.43 -3.00
C ALA A 139 6.95 11.57 -3.96
N LEU A 140 6.07 12.48 -3.52
CA LEU A 140 5.72 13.69 -4.28
C LEU A 140 6.92 14.63 -4.43
N LEU A 141 7.66 14.90 -3.35
CA LEU A 141 8.87 15.73 -3.39
C LEU A 141 9.95 15.12 -4.29
N LEU A 142 10.01 13.80 -4.39
CA LEU A 142 10.89 13.08 -5.31
C LEU A 142 10.36 13.05 -6.76
N GLY A 143 9.22 13.67 -7.06
CA GLY A 143 8.59 13.64 -8.39
C GLY A 143 8.07 12.27 -8.83
N LYS A 144 7.96 11.30 -7.90
CA LYS A 144 7.59 9.92 -8.18
C LYS A 144 6.08 9.65 -8.20
N ILE A 145 5.27 10.58 -7.70
CA ILE A 145 3.80 10.52 -7.74
C ILE A 145 3.22 11.87 -8.14
N HIS A 146 2.01 11.84 -8.68
CA HIS A 146 1.24 13.06 -8.95
C HIS A 146 0.63 13.59 -7.64
N TRP A 147 0.50 14.92 -7.51
CA TRP A 147 -0.07 15.55 -6.31
C TRP A 147 -1.47 15.04 -5.92
N SER A 148 -2.29 14.62 -6.91
CA SER A 148 -3.61 14.04 -6.66
C SER A 148 -3.58 12.78 -5.81
N TYR A 149 -2.45 12.04 -5.79
CA TYR A 149 -2.31 10.86 -4.93
C TYR A 149 -2.37 11.21 -3.44
N LEU A 150 -2.11 12.45 -3.05
CA LEU A 150 -2.29 12.90 -1.67
C LEU A 150 -3.74 12.81 -1.18
N LEU A 151 -4.71 12.68 -2.10
CA LEU A 151 -6.10 12.37 -1.73
C LEU A 151 -6.18 11.03 -0.99
N VAL A 152 -5.33 10.05 -1.31
CA VAL A 152 -5.22 8.79 -0.56
C VAL A 152 -4.77 9.05 0.87
N SER A 153 -3.76 9.92 1.05
CA SER A 153 -3.22 10.29 2.36
C SER A 153 -4.26 10.95 3.27
N VAL A 154 -5.12 11.79 2.71
CA VAL A 154 -6.14 12.52 3.49
C VAL A 154 -7.48 11.81 3.58
N ALA A 155 -7.77 10.83 2.72
CA ALA A 155 -9.07 10.17 2.64
C ALA A 155 -9.53 9.56 3.98
N TYR A 156 -8.65 8.89 4.69
CA TYR A 156 -8.95 8.33 6.01
C TYR A 156 -9.34 9.43 7.02
N TYR A 157 -8.58 10.52 7.07
CA TYR A 157 -8.85 11.62 8.02
C TYR A 157 -10.13 12.35 7.68
N LEU A 158 -10.42 12.56 6.39
CA LEU A 158 -11.68 13.15 5.93
C LEU A 158 -12.87 12.26 6.28
N PHE A 159 -12.72 10.93 6.10
CA PHE A 159 -13.76 9.97 6.44
C PHE A 159 -14.07 9.99 7.95
N VAL A 160 -13.04 9.93 8.80
CA VAL A 160 -13.20 10.00 10.27
C VAL A 160 -13.77 11.37 10.71
N ALA A 161 -13.30 12.47 10.12
CA ALA A 161 -13.84 13.79 10.39
C ALA A 161 -15.33 13.90 9.99
N GLY A 162 -15.68 13.36 8.84
CA GLY A 162 -17.07 13.29 8.37
C GLY A 162 -17.98 12.53 9.33
N ILE A 163 -17.53 11.37 9.84
CA ILE A 163 -18.27 10.61 10.87
C ILE A 163 -18.48 11.49 12.12
N LYS A 164 -17.44 12.13 12.62
CA LYS A 164 -17.52 13.00 13.82
C LYS A 164 -18.47 14.16 13.61
N ILE A 165 -18.46 14.79 12.43
CA ILE A 165 -19.38 15.88 12.08
C ILE A 165 -20.83 15.37 12.07
N ARG A 166 -21.10 14.20 11.48
CA ARG A 166 -22.44 13.59 11.51
C ARG A 166 -22.92 13.34 12.93
N GLN A 167 -22.05 12.74 13.77
CA GLN A 167 -22.36 12.49 15.19
C GLN A 167 -22.67 13.79 15.96
N ARG A 168 -21.87 14.85 15.77
CA ARG A 168 -22.12 16.17 16.38
C ARG A 168 -23.46 16.77 15.95
N ASN A 169 -23.83 16.59 14.69
CA ASN A 169 -25.09 17.05 14.14
C ASN A 169 -26.25 16.09 14.38
N LYS A 170 -26.06 15.06 15.24
CA LYS A 170 -27.07 14.03 15.57
C LYS A 170 -27.64 13.31 14.35
N LEU A 171 -26.87 13.24 13.27
CA LEU A 171 -27.24 12.49 12.07
C LEU A 171 -26.90 11.01 12.27
N PRO A 172 -27.70 10.07 11.74
CA PRO A 172 -27.44 8.65 11.87
C PRO A 172 -26.13 8.25 11.19
N VAL A 173 -25.37 7.39 11.86
CA VAL A 173 -24.11 6.79 11.33
C VAL A 173 -24.33 5.28 11.30
N TYR A 174 -24.33 4.73 10.10
CA TYR A 174 -24.55 3.29 9.90
C TYR A 174 -23.23 2.52 9.93
N PRO A 175 -23.21 1.31 10.52
CA PRO A 175 -21.99 0.52 10.62
C PRO A 175 -21.55 0.00 9.25
N LEU A 176 -20.25 -0.08 9.04
CA LEU A 176 -19.65 -0.71 7.87
C LEU A 176 -19.44 -2.22 8.13
N ALA A 177 -19.89 -3.05 7.21
CA ALA A 177 -19.55 -4.47 7.24
C ALA A 177 -18.03 -4.67 7.04
N PRO A 178 -17.41 -5.67 7.69
CA PRO A 178 -16.02 -6.04 7.40
C PRO A 178 -15.83 -6.36 5.91
N SER A 179 -14.78 -5.82 5.29
CA SER A 179 -14.51 -6.03 3.87
C SER A 179 -13.05 -6.40 3.66
N GLN A 180 -12.82 -7.57 3.06
CA GLN A 180 -11.48 -8.00 2.66
C GLN A 180 -10.91 -7.08 1.57
N LEU A 181 -11.74 -6.66 0.61
CA LEU A 181 -11.31 -5.77 -0.47
C LEU A 181 -10.73 -4.44 0.06
N ARG A 182 -11.37 -3.82 1.07
CA ARG A 182 -10.83 -2.60 1.69
C ARG A 182 -9.44 -2.81 2.28
N ARG A 183 -9.24 -3.91 3.01
CA ARG A 183 -7.93 -4.25 3.60
C ARG A 183 -6.88 -4.48 2.51
N THR A 184 -7.25 -5.22 1.47
CA THR A 184 -6.39 -5.50 0.33
C THR A 184 -5.98 -4.22 -0.38
N LEU A 185 -6.94 -3.34 -0.71
CA LEU A 185 -6.65 -2.07 -1.36
C LEU A 185 -5.74 -1.17 -0.51
N ALA A 186 -6.00 -1.07 0.80
CA ALA A 186 -5.15 -0.29 1.71
C ALA A 186 -3.72 -0.86 1.80
N GLY A 187 -3.58 -2.19 1.92
CA GLY A 187 -2.27 -2.85 1.94
C GLY A 187 -1.47 -2.61 0.65
N PHE A 188 -2.14 -2.65 -0.51
CA PHE A 188 -1.47 -2.35 -1.78
C PHE A 188 -1.08 -0.88 -1.93
N GLN A 189 -1.77 0.08 -1.30
CA GLN A 189 -1.30 1.47 -1.26
C GLN A 189 0.04 1.58 -0.54
N MET A 190 0.18 0.92 0.61
CA MET A 190 1.45 0.90 1.35
C MET A 190 2.56 0.22 0.53
N GLY A 191 2.26 -0.91 -0.10
CA GLY A 191 3.18 -1.62 -0.98
C GLY A 191 3.60 -0.77 -2.19
N TYR A 192 2.66 -0.12 -2.85
CA TYR A 192 2.94 0.79 -3.96
C TYR A 192 3.87 1.93 -3.55
N VAL A 193 3.55 2.64 -2.47
CA VAL A 193 4.39 3.74 -1.98
C VAL A 193 5.76 3.25 -1.55
N ALA A 194 5.86 2.06 -0.92
CA ALA A 194 7.14 1.46 -0.58
C ALA A 194 8.02 1.23 -1.81
N VAL A 195 7.45 0.72 -2.92
CA VAL A 195 8.17 0.50 -4.18
C VAL A 195 8.56 1.81 -4.84
N VAL A 196 7.64 2.77 -4.90
CA VAL A 196 7.86 4.07 -5.57
C VAL A 196 9.02 4.86 -5.01
N LEU A 197 9.28 4.77 -3.71
CA LEU A 197 10.39 5.45 -3.06
C LEU A 197 11.78 4.97 -3.53
N TRP A 198 11.88 3.76 -4.11
CA TRP A 198 13.17 3.25 -4.58
C TRP A 198 13.69 4.03 -5.80
N PRO A 199 14.95 4.49 -5.76
CA PRO A 199 15.54 5.31 -6.83
C PRO A 199 15.48 4.71 -8.23
N PRO A 200 15.67 3.37 -8.44
CA PRO A 200 15.74 2.79 -9.78
C PRO A 200 14.45 2.87 -10.61
N PHE A 201 13.30 3.11 -9.96
CA PHE A 201 12.03 3.12 -10.67
C PHE A 201 11.77 4.47 -11.35
N ASP A 202 11.36 4.42 -12.62
CA ASP A 202 11.07 5.59 -13.44
C ASP A 202 9.88 6.40 -12.92
N ALA A 203 10.05 7.74 -12.86
CA ALA A 203 9.04 8.65 -12.33
C ALA A 203 7.76 8.69 -13.18
N GLY A 204 7.89 8.61 -14.52
CA GLY A 204 6.74 8.63 -15.42
C GLY A 204 5.84 7.42 -15.20
N VAL A 205 6.43 6.24 -15.07
CA VAL A 205 5.68 4.99 -14.82
C VAL A 205 5.05 4.97 -13.44
N THR A 206 5.80 5.39 -12.42
CA THR A 206 5.27 5.40 -11.05
C THR A 206 4.13 6.40 -10.88
N VAL A 207 4.21 7.58 -11.50
CA VAL A 207 3.10 8.56 -11.52
C VAL A 207 1.83 7.97 -12.12
N LEU A 208 1.95 7.29 -13.27
CA LEU A 208 0.80 6.64 -13.93
C LEU A 208 0.24 5.47 -13.11
N ALA A 209 1.12 4.63 -12.57
CA ALA A 209 0.72 3.55 -11.68
C ALA A 209 -0.05 4.07 -10.46
N GLY A 210 0.36 5.22 -9.92
CA GLY A 210 -0.33 5.89 -8.82
C GLY A 210 -1.81 6.16 -9.09
N VAL A 211 -2.16 6.55 -10.31
CA VAL A 211 -3.57 6.73 -10.71
C VAL A 211 -4.32 5.38 -10.63
N GLY A 212 -3.72 4.31 -11.14
CA GLY A 212 -4.31 2.97 -11.12
C GLY A 212 -4.53 2.42 -9.70
N PHE A 213 -3.62 2.71 -8.77
CA PHE A 213 -3.78 2.34 -7.36
C PHE A 213 -4.76 3.24 -6.61
N MET A 214 -4.73 4.55 -6.87
CA MET A 214 -5.55 5.55 -6.19
C MET A 214 -7.04 5.40 -6.47
N LEU A 215 -7.43 5.25 -7.75
CA LEU A 215 -8.84 5.27 -8.15
C LEU A 215 -9.69 4.20 -7.48
N PRO A 216 -9.30 2.90 -7.43
CA PRO A 216 -10.08 1.88 -6.73
C PRO A 216 -10.23 2.14 -5.24
N LEU A 217 -9.19 2.68 -4.57
CA LEU A 217 -9.26 3.00 -3.15
C LEU A 217 -10.22 4.16 -2.89
N LEU A 218 -10.09 5.25 -3.62
CA LEU A 218 -10.96 6.43 -3.44
C LEU A 218 -12.42 6.12 -3.77
N SER A 219 -12.68 5.32 -4.82
CA SER A 219 -14.04 4.84 -5.11
C SER A 219 -14.60 3.99 -3.96
N GLY A 220 -13.76 3.15 -3.33
CA GLY A 220 -14.12 2.41 -2.12
C GLY A 220 -14.53 3.34 -0.97
N PHE A 221 -13.76 4.40 -0.69
CA PHE A 221 -14.12 5.40 0.33
C PHE A 221 -15.43 6.12 0.02
N LEU A 222 -15.72 6.42 -1.26
CA LEU A 222 -17.00 7.02 -1.67
C LEU A 222 -18.18 6.07 -1.41
N VAL A 223 -18.04 4.79 -1.76
CA VAL A 223 -19.07 3.78 -1.48
C VAL A 223 -19.28 3.63 0.03
N ASP A 224 -18.20 3.54 0.80
CA ASP A 224 -18.26 3.45 2.26
C ASP A 224 -18.94 4.69 2.88
N TRP A 225 -18.67 5.88 2.34
CA TRP A 225 -19.36 7.10 2.76
C TRP A 225 -20.86 7.05 2.46
N CYS A 226 -21.25 6.53 1.30
CA CYS A 226 -22.66 6.33 0.97
C CYS A 226 -23.35 5.35 1.93
N VAL A 227 -22.67 4.28 2.36
CA VAL A 227 -23.17 3.35 3.37
C VAL A 227 -23.31 4.02 4.73
N VAL A 228 -22.24 4.66 5.23
CA VAL A 228 -22.24 5.34 6.54
C VAL A 228 -23.28 6.45 6.61
N SER A 229 -23.54 7.12 5.48
CA SER A 229 -24.55 8.20 5.39
C SER A 229 -25.99 7.68 5.19
N GLY A 230 -26.18 6.36 5.03
CA GLY A 230 -27.50 5.75 4.81
C GLY A 230 -28.06 5.90 3.40
N ARG A 231 -27.21 6.32 2.42
CA ARG A 231 -27.62 6.40 1.00
C ARG A 231 -27.62 5.04 0.31
N ILE A 232 -26.78 4.13 0.80
CA ILE A 232 -26.68 2.73 0.36
C ILE A 232 -26.86 1.85 1.59
N ASN A 233 -27.78 0.90 1.51
CA ASN A 233 -27.99 -0.11 2.55
C ASN A 233 -27.45 -1.47 2.06
N PRO A 234 -26.23 -1.88 2.44
CA PRO A 234 -25.62 -3.12 1.95
C PRO A 234 -26.36 -4.38 2.41
N PHE A 235 -27.28 -4.26 3.36
CA PHE A 235 -28.10 -5.39 3.86
C PHE A 235 -29.43 -5.53 3.10
N GLU A 236 -29.78 -4.57 2.25
CA GLU A 236 -30.97 -4.65 1.41
C GLU A 236 -30.76 -5.70 0.30
N PRO A 237 -31.72 -6.62 0.09
CA PRO A 237 -31.55 -7.74 -0.84
C PRO A 237 -31.17 -7.31 -2.26
N THR A 238 -31.74 -6.23 -2.75
CA THR A 238 -31.48 -5.69 -4.09
C THR A 238 -30.04 -5.17 -4.24
N GLN A 239 -29.56 -4.44 -3.24
CA GLN A 239 -28.21 -3.87 -3.25
C GLN A 239 -27.16 -4.95 -3.00
N LYS A 240 -27.43 -5.88 -2.10
CA LYS A 240 -26.58 -7.06 -1.89
C LYS A 240 -26.42 -7.87 -3.17
N ALA A 241 -27.54 -8.16 -3.87
CA ALA A 241 -27.51 -8.86 -5.15
C ALA A 241 -26.73 -8.12 -6.21
N LEU A 242 -26.82 -6.79 -6.26
CA LEU A 242 -26.02 -5.96 -7.17
C LEU A 242 -24.52 -6.12 -6.90
N PHE A 243 -24.06 -5.98 -5.65
CA PHE A 243 -22.64 -6.15 -5.28
C PHE A 243 -22.14 -7.57 -5.57
N GLU A 244 -22.93 -8.59 -5.29
CA GLU A 244 -22.59 -9.98 -5.61
C GLU A 244 -22.51 -10.22 -7.12
N ASN A 245 -23.40 -9.64 -7.91
CA ASN A 245 -23.37 -9.73 -9.37
C ASN A 245 -22.16 -9.01 -9.96
N ILE A 246 -21.81 -7.81 -9.47
CA ILE A 246 -20.60 -7.09 -9.88
C ILE A 246 -19.36 -7.93 -9.57
N LYS A 247 -19.26 -8.47 -8.34
CA LYS A 247 -18.15 -9.35 -7.96
C LYS A 247 -18.07 -10.56 -8.88
N ARG A 248 -19.20 -11.25 -9.11
CA ARG A 248 -19.26 -12.42 -9.99
C ARG A 248 -18.85 -12.07 -11.42
N ALA A 249 -19.33 -10.97 -11.99
CA ALA A 249 -18.95 -10.50 -13.32
C ALA A 249 -17.46 -10.19 -13.41
N THR A 250 -16.91 -9.56 -12.37
CA THR A 250 -15.46 -9.29 -12.27
C THR A 250 -14.68 -10.60 -12.28
N ASP A 251 -15.03 -11.54 -11.42
CA ASP A 251 -14.28 -12.80 -11.24
C ASP A 251 -14.44 -13.75 -12.47
N THR A 252 -15.62 -13.78 -13.12
CA THR A 252 -15.89 -14.75 -14.18
C THR A 252 -15.65 -14.23 -15.58
N VAL A 253 -15.72 -12.92 -15.81
CA VAL A 253 -15.59 -12.30 -17.14
C VAL A 253 -14.46 -11.31 -17.21
N ALA A 254 -14.48 -10.28 -16.35
CA ALA A 254 -13.54 -9.17 -16.48
C ALA A 254 -12.07 -9.60 -16.28
N MET A 255 -11.76 -10.37 -15.22
CA MET A 255 -10.39 -10.80 -14.94
C MET A 255 -9.86 -11.82 -15.96
N PRO A 256 -10.58 -12.88 -16.36
CA PRO A 256 -10.14 -13.74 -17.47
C PRO A 256 -9.92 -12.98 -18.78
N ALA A 257 -10.82 -12.07 -19.14
CA ALA A 257 -10.66 -11.22 -20.34
C ALA A 257 -9.42 -10.31 -20.24
N ALA A 258 -9.17 -9.72 -19.07
CA ALA A 258 -7.99 -8.91 -18.83
C ALA A 258 -6.69 -9.70 -19.00
N ARG A 259 -6.64 -10.96 -18.57
CA ARG A 259 -5.49 -11.86 -18.78
C ARG A 259 -5.23 -12.13 -20.27
N VAL A 260 -6.29 -12.40 -21.03
CA VAL A 260 -6.19 -12.61 -22.49
C VAL A 260 -5.73 -11.34 -23.18
N LEU A 261 -6.32 -10.19 -22.84
CA LEU A 261 -5.93 -8.89 -23.40
C LEU A 261 -4.48 -8.54 -23.08
N LEU A 262 -4.01 -8.77 -21.86
CA LEU A 262 -2.62 -8.54 -21.48
C LEU A 262 -1.68 -9.41 -22.30
N THR A 263 -1.98 -10.70 -22.41
CA THR A 263 -1.17 -11.63 -23.20
C THR A 263 -1.11 -11.20 -24.66
N ALA A 264 -2.25 -10.84 -25.26
CA ALA A 264 -2.32 -10.34 -26.63
C ALA A 264 -1.54 -9.03 -26.80
N ALA A 265 -1.68 -8.09 -25.86
CA ALA A 265 -0.96 -6.81 -25.88
C ALA A 265 0.55 -7.00 -25.85
N VAL A 266 1.06 -7.91 -25.00
CA VAL A 266 2.49 -8.21 -24.95
C VAL A 266 2.96 -8.92 -26.22
N CYS A 267 2.18 -9.85 -26.79
CA CYS A 267 2.50 -10.49 -28.07
C CYS A 267 2.57 -9.47 -29.23
N VAL A 268 1.62 -8.53 -29.27
CA VAL A 268 1.63 -7.45 -30.27
C VAL A 268 2.82 -6.52 -30.07
N ALA A 269 3.09 -6.08 -28.83
CA ALA A 269 4.25 -5.27 -28.51
C ALA A 269 5.56 -5.97 -28.88
N TRP A 270 5.62 -7.29 -28.69
CA TRP A 270 6.77 -8.11 -29.07
C TRP A 270 6.99 -8.15 -30.58
N SER A 271 5.91 -8.25 -31.37
CA SER A 271 5.99 -8.29 -32.83
C SER A 271 6.29 -6.93 -33.49
N ALA A 272 5.97 -5.84 -32.77
CA ALA A 272 6.13 -4.47 -33.28
C ALA A 272 7.56 -3.89 -33.16
N ASP A 273 8.53 -4.69 -32.66
CA ASP A 273 9.97 -4.41 -32.63
C ASP A 273 10.53 -3.32 -31.66
N PRO A 274 9.81 -2.27 -31.22
CA PRO A 274 10.41 -1.29 -30.30
C PRO A 274 10.60 -1.81 -28.88
N PHE A 275 9.77 -2.78 -28.45
CA PHE A 275 9.76 -3.26 -27.07
C PHE A 275 10.91 -4.24 -26.77
N THR A 276 11.31 -5.05 -27.74
CA THR A 276 12.32 -6.11 -27.54
C THR A 276 13.75 -5.61 -27.69
N ARG A 277 13.98 -4.58 -28.48
CA ARG A 277 15.33 -4.04 -28.72
C ARG A 277 15.91 -3.25 -27.56
N THR A 278 15.09 -2.78 -26.64
CA THR A 278 15.50 -1.95 -25.51
C THR A 278 15.66 -2.73 -24.21
N LEU A 279 15.14 -3.96 -24.14
CA LEU A 279 15.20 -4.80 -22.95
C LEU A 279 16.40 -5.74 -22.98
N ASP A 280 17.13 -5.81 -21.88
CA ASP A 280 18.15 -6.82 -21.66
C ASP A 280 17.53 -8.23 -21.55
N ILE A 281 18.32 -9.27 -21.89
CA ILE A 281 17.84 -10.67 -21.85
C ILE A 281 17.16 -11.04 -20.50
N PRO A 282 17.70 -10.68 -19.31
CA PRO A 282 17.01 -10.93 -18.05
C PRO A 282 15.64 -10.28 -17.95
N ALA A 283 15.49 -9.03 -18.40
CA ALA A 283 14.22 -8.33 -18.38
C ALA A 283 13.19 -8.98 -19.33
N VAL A 284 13.62 -9.40 -20.51
CA VAL A 284 12.80 -10.19 -21.45
C VAL A 284 12.28 -11.47 -20.79
N LEU A 285 13.16 -12.23 -20.13
CA LEU A 285 12.78 -13.45 -19.42
C LEU A 285 11.78 -13.18 -18.30
N LEU A 286 11.98 -12.09 -17.52
CA LEU A 286 11.04 -11.69 -16.47
C LEU A 286 9.67 -11.30 -17.03
N VAL A 287 9.60 -10.59 -18.16
CA VAL A 287 8.34 -10.27 -18.85
C VAL A 287 7.64 -11.56 -19.28
N LEU A 288 8.35 -12.48 -19.93
CA LEU A 288 7.78 -13.76 -20.38
C LEU A 288 7.23 -14.58 -19.22
N VAL A 289 8.02 -14.74 -18.16
CA VAL A 289 7.59 -15.46 -16.94
C VAL A 289 6.37 -14.79 -16.32
N SER A 290 6.37 -13.47 -16.19
CA SER A 290 5.25 -12.68 -15.63
C SER A 290 3.97 -12.89 -16.45
N VAL A 291 4.06 -12.80 -17.77
CA VAL A 291 2.90 -12.97 -18.67
C VAL A 291 2.39 -14.41 -18.62
N LEU A 292 3.27 -15.41 -18.61
CA LEU A 292 2.88 -16.81 -18.48
C LEU A 292 2.19 -17.09 -17.14
N MET A 293 2.70 -16.53 -16.03
CA MET A 293 2.07 -16.64 -14.71
C MET A 293 0.66 -16.05 -14.71
N MET A 294 0.50 -14.87 -15.28
CA MET A 294 -0.81 -14.21 -15.36
C MET A 294 -1.74 -14.92 -16.35
N ALA A 295 -1.27 -15.32 -17.50
CA ALA A 295 -2.07 -16.05 -18.50
C ALA A 295 -2.59 -17.38 -17.97
N ALA A 296 -1.74 -18.17 -17.31
CA ALA A 296 -2.12 -19.43 -16.69
C ALA A 296 -2.92 -19.23 -15.38
N GLY A 297 -2.85 -18.05 -14.76
CA GLY A 297 -3.38 -17.80 -13.43
C GLY A 297 -2.65 -18.61 -12.35
N VAL A 298 -1.33 -18.68 -12.46
CA VAL A 298 -0.46 -19.30 -11.45
C VAL A 298 0.30 -18.19 -10.75
N ALA A 299 0.01 -17.96 -9.46
CA ALA A 299 0.56 -16.84 -8.70
C ALA A 299 0.47 -15.50 -9.47
N GLY A 300 -0.69 -15.22 -10.05
CA GLY A 300 -0.84 -14.14 -11.01
C GLY A 300 -0.60 -12.76 -10.44
N ARG A 301 -0.86 -12.53 -9.14
CA ARG A 301 -0.49 -11.28 -8.44
C ARG A 301 1.02 -11.08 -8.38
N ALA A 302 1.79 -12.15 -8.15
CA ALA A 302 3.25 -12.09 -8.19
C ALA A 302 3.74 -11.80 -9.62
N GLY A 303 3.14 -12.43 -10.64
CA GLY A 303 3.41 -12.12 -12.03
C GLY A 303 3.12 -10.66 -12.38
N ALA A 304 1.97 -10.14 -11.95
CA ALA A 304 1.61 -8.73 -12.16
C ALA A 304 2.62 -7.77 -11.48
N MET A 305 3.03 -8.08 -10.25
CA MET A 305 4.05 -7.28 -9.54
C MET A 305 5.39 -7.30 -10.27
N LEU A 306 5.85 -8.46 -10.75
CA LEU A 306 7.09 -8.58 -11.52
C LEU A 306 7.02 -7.76 -12.81
N LEU A 307 5.91 -7.84 -13.56
CA LEU A 307 5.76 -7.06 -14.78
C LEU A 307 5.78 -5.56 -14.49
N LEU A 308 5.06 -5.10 -13.46
CA LEU A 308 5.07 -3.69 -13.05
C LEU A 308 6.47 -3.22 -12.65
N MET A 309 7.25 -4.05 -11.95
CA MET A 309 8.64 -3.72 -11.60
C MET A 309 9.52 -3.60 -12.84
N VAL A 310 9.40 -4.53 -13.79
CA VAL A 310 10.17 -4.46 -15.05
C VAL A 310 9.78 -3.23 -15.86
N LEU A 311 8.48 -2.95 -16.01
CA LEU A 311 8.00 -1.76 -16.71
C LEU A 311 8.54 -0.47 -16.06
N ALA A 312 8.60 -0.40 -14.74
CA ALA A 312 9.10 0.76 -14.02
C ALA A 312 10.63 0.88 -14.03
N TRP A 313 11.36 -0.24 -14.11
CA TRP A 313 12.83 -0.25 -14.07
C TRP A 313 13.48 0.06 -15.42
N ASN A 314 12.93 -0.47 -16.50
CA ASN A 314 13.56 -0.45 -17.84
C ASN A 314 12.95 0.57 -18.80
N THR A 315 12.30 1.59 -18.30
CA THR A 315 11.62 2.51 -19.20
C THR A 315 12.50 3.64 -19.75
N PRO A 316 13.11 3.44 -20.93
CA PRO A 316 13.01 4.44 -21.97
C PRO A 316 11.86 4.15 -22.94
N ILE A 317 10.97 3.19 -22.66
CA ILE A 317 9.82 2.94 -23.50
C ILE A 317 9.00 4.21 -23.52
N ALA A 318 8.77 4.71 -24.72
CA ALA A 318 7.97 5.88 -24.93
C ALA A 318 6.63 5.68 -24.18
N VAL A 319 6.48 6.39 -23.06
CA VAL A 319 5.25 6.43 -22.23
C VAL A 319 4.04 6.84 -23.09
N THR A 320 4.22 7.01 -24.37
CA THR A 320 3.24 7.40 -25.39
C THR A 320 2.54 6.21 -26.06
N GLU A 321 3.05 4.97 -25.88
CA GLU A 321 2.49 3.81 -26.57
C GLU A 321 1.22 3.28 -25.87
N PRO A 322 0.07 3.16 -26.58
CA PRO A 322 -1.18 2.68 -25.99
C PRO A 322 -1.07 1.29 -25.33
N LEU A 323 -0.24 0.41 -25.90
CA LEU A 323 0.00 -0.94 -25.39
C LEU A 323 0.69 -0.91 -24.02
N PHE A 324 1.57 0.08 -23.77
CA PHE A 324 2.20 0.26 -22.48
C PHE A 324 1.16 0.54 -21.38
N TYR A 325 0.24 1.49 -21.61
CA TYR A 325 -0.84 1.79 -20.68
C TYR A 325 -1.72 0.59 -20.41
N LEU A 326 -2.03 -0.17 -21.46
CA LEU A 326 -2.85 -1.38 -21.34
C LEU A 326 -2.16 -2.41 -20.43
N CYS A 327 -0.87 -2.69 -20.66
CA CYS A 327 -0.07 -3.59 -19.82
C CYS A 327 0.00 -3.09 -18.37
N LEU A 328 0.24 -1.80 -18.17
CA LEU A 328 0.34 -1.19 -16.85
C LEU A 328 -0.97 -1.34 -16.06
N PHE A 329 -2.09 -0.86 -16.60
CA PHE A 329 -3.37 -0.83 -15.88
C PHE A 329 -3.99 -2.22 -15.71
N ILE A 330 -3.83 -3.13 -16.68
CA ILE A 330 -4.28 -4.52 -16.52
C ILE A 330 -3.45 -5.23 -15.44
N SER A 331 -2.13 -5.03 -15.41
CA SER A 331 -1.30 -5.60 -14.34
C SER A 331 -1.70 -5.08 -12.97
N ILE A 332 -1.98 -3.78 -12.83
CA ILE A 332 -2.51 -3.22 -11.58
C ILE A 332 -3.87 -3.85 -11.23
N ALA A 333 -4.77 -4.01 -12.18
CA ALA A 333 -6.06 -4.65 -11.95
C ALA A 333 -5.92 -6.10 -11.48
N ILE A 334 -5.03 -6.90 -12.10
CA ILE A 334 -4.75 -8.28 -11.69
C ILE A 334 -4.10 -8.29 -10.30
N LEU A 335 -3.19 -7.38 -10.01
CA LEU A 335 -2.56 -7.26 -8.68
C LEU A 335 -3.59 -6.96 -7.59
N LEU A 336 -4.52 -6.05 -7.84
CA LEU A 336 -5.52 -5.63 -6.86
C LEU A 336 -6.67 -6.64 -6.71
N LEU A 337 -7.17 -7.19 -7.80
CA LEU A 337 -8.39 -8.01 -7.84
C LEU A 337 -8.12 -9.52 -7.95
N GLY A 338 -6.89 -9.90 -8.32
CA GLY A 338 -6.53 -11.30 -8.59
C GLY A 338 -6.79 -11.72 -10.03
N CYS A 339 -6.52 -13.00 -10.34
CA CYS A 339 -6.67 -13.55 -11.68
C CYS A 339 -8.10 -13.97 -12.05
N GLY A 340 -9.01 -13.95 -11.10
CA GLY A 340 -10.39 -14.38 -11.29
C GLY A 340 -10.54 -15.90 -11.49
N ARG A 341 -11.74 -16.31 -11.93
CA ARG A 341 -12.07 -17.72 -12.21
C ARG A 341 -11.19 -18.25 -13.36
N TYR A 342 -11.08 -19.56 -13.47
CA TYR A 342 -10.23 -20.25 -14.48
C TYR A 342 -8.72 -20.06 -14.27
N SER A 343 -8.30 -19.75 -13.05
CA SER A 343 -6.89 -19.77 -12.65
C SER A 343 -6.48 -21.17 -12.23
N LEU A 344 -5.27 -21.61 -12.63
CA LEU A 344 -4.75 -22.93 -12.27
C LEU A 344 -4.33 -23.02 -10.81
N TRP A 345 -3.93 -21.89 -10.21
CA TRP A 345 -3.45 -21.85 -8.84
C TRP A 345 -3.67 -20.44 -8.22
N GLN A 346 -4.44 -20.38 -7.14
CA GLN A 346 -4.89 -19.12 -6.51
C GLN A 346 -4.42 -18.96 -5.06
N HIS A 347 -3.37 -19.66 -4.63
CA HIS A 347 -2.91 -19.57 -3.24
C HIS A 347 -2.36 -18.19 -2.86
N ASP A 348 -1.92 -17.39 -3.83
CA ASP A 348 -1.59 -15.98 -3.63
C ASP A 348 -2.81 -15.15 -3.15
N ASP A 349 -4.04 -15.49 -3.56
CA ASP A 349 -5.26 -14.86 -3.05
C ASP A 349 -5.48 -15.17 -1.56
N HIS A 350 -5.19 -16.40 -1.10
CA HIS A 350 -5.27 -16.75 0.32
C HIS A 350 -4.27 -15.96 1.14
N TRP A 351 -3.05 -15.77 0.62
CA TRP A 351 -2.02 -14.99 1.30
C TRP A 351 -2.37 -13.51 1.39
N VAL A 352 -2.86 -12.91 0.30
CA VAL A 352 -3.29 -11.51 0.27
C VAL A 352 -4.52 -11.27 1.14
N ASN A 353 -5.49 -12.20 1.15
CA ASN A 353 -6.71 -12.11 1.94
C ASN A 353 -6.51 -12.45 3.42
N ARG A 354 -5.26 -12.70 3.88
CA ARG A 354 -4.90 -13.04 5.26
C ARG A 354 -5.66 -14.25 5.81
N GLN A 355 -5.93 -15.23 4.97
CA GLN A 355 -6.53 -16.51 5.37
C GLN A 355 -5.49 -17.52 5.90
N ASP A 356 -4.23 -17.15 5.89
CA ASP A 356 -3.09 -17.88 6.43
C ASP A 356 -3.07 -17.80 7.96
N GLY A 357 -3.93 -18.53 8.62
CA GLY A 357 -4.00 -18.60 10.09
C GLY A 357 -5.40 -18.40 10.66
N ALA A 358 -6.42 -18.64 9.85
CA ALA A 358 -7.77 -18.86 10.32
C ALA A 358 -7.97 -20.34 10.72
#